data_7156f0aaef8fe3b0d72d6f8edcf2f240
#
_entry.id   7156f0aaef8fe3b0d72d6f8edcf2f240
#
_cell.length_a   1.000
_cell.length_b   1.000
_cell.length_c   1.000
_cell.angle_alpha   90.00
_cell.angle_beta   90.00
_cell.angle_gamma   90.00
#
_symmetry.space_group_name_H-M   'P 1'
#
loop_
_entity.id
_entity.type
_entity.pdbx_description
1 polymer ?
#
loop_
_entity_poly.entity_id
_entity_poly.type
_entity_poly.pdbx_seq_one_letter_code
_entity_poly.pdbx_strand_id
1 'polypeptide(L)'
;MGNDSSILADGSAMAVPGTSFNHTLFETALPPLPTFSLEVQPDLFPWVSDFWLNLLLPVVVYWVLSLTFHAIDVNDWFPQYRLHTPEEITKRNHVSRFEVARDVILQQIIQVVTGALLALSEPPEMIGKSEYDVAVWATRIRIAQRALPTVLGLVGLNATAISKSLLDTHPLLAGAVAGGYYPSLVGANSEPAFASWEMTLAKTIYYFLIPSVQYFIGAAIIDTWQYFLHRLMHVNKWLYVHFHSRHHRLYVPYAYGALYNHPVEGFLLDTLGAAVAFKVTRMTLRQGILFFSMSTIKTVDDHCGYAFPWDPLQIVTSNNAEYHDIHHQHWGIKTNFAQPFFTFWDTLLDTKYRGSKTNKPGQKKAKVEEKAQ
;
A
#
# COMPACT_ATOMS: atom_id res chain seq x y z
N MET A 1 30.20 60.80 23.70
CA MET A 1 28.82 61.07 24.12
C MET A 1 27.98 59.99 23.42
N GLY A 2 27.69 58.88 23.99
CA GLY A 2 26.98 58.55 25.20
C GLY A 2 25.56 58.24 24.82
N ASN A 3 25.15 56.98 24.74
CA ASN A 3 24.33 56.35 25.72
C ASN A 3 23.96 54.91 25.37
N ASP A 4 24.33 54.06 26.28
CA ASP A 4 23.77 52.74 26.50
C ASP A 4 22.26 52.82 26.81
N SER A 5 21.48 51.86 26.36
CA SER A 5 20.30 51.37 27.07
C SER A 5 20.02 49.92 26.76
N SER A 6 20.62 49.05 27.57
CA SER A 6 20.21 47.66 27.77
C SER A 6 18.84 47.66 28.43
N ILE A 7 17.83 47.02 27.79
CA ILE A 7 16.59 46.61 28.46
C ILE A 7 16.65 45.08 28.58
N LEU A 8 17.03 44.63 29.78
CA LEU A 8 16.82 43.27 30.25
C LEU A 8 15.32 43.12 30.56
N ALA A 9 14.64 42.28 29.81
CA ALA A 9 13.34 41.80 30.18
C ALA A 9 13.53 40.61 31.14
N ASP A 10 13.30 40.89 32.42
CA ASP A 10 13.19 39.91 33.50
C ASP A 10 11.89 39.12 33.34
N GLY A 11 12.00 37.92 32.80
CA GLY A 11 10.91 36.96 32.74
C GLY A 11 11.02 35.97 33.89
N SER A 12 10.60 36.40 35.08
CA SER A 12 10.41 35.51 36.25
C SER A 12 9.33 34.49 35.95
N ALA A 13 9.71 33.32 35.47
CA ALA A 13 8.85 32.15 35.42
C ALA A 13 8.58 31.68 36.84
N MET A 14 7.31 31.61 37.25
CA MET A 14 6.88 31.04 38.54
C MET A 14 7.49 29.65 38.71
N ALA A 15 8.38 29.52 39.68
CA ALA A 15 8.90 28.23 40.11
C ALA A 15 7.81 27.46 40.85
N VAL A 16 7.37 26.34 40.34
CA VAL A 16 6.55 25.36 41.03
C VAL A 16 7.41 24.75 42.13
N PRO A 17 7.04 24.80 43.40
CA PRO A 17 7.83 24.25 44.49
C PRO A 17 7.83 22.72 44.42
N GLY A 18 8.98 22.11 44.24
CA GLY A 18 9.14 20.68 44.47
C GLY A 18 9.89 19.87 43.45
N THR A 19 10.36 20.43 42.32
CA THR A 19 11.16 19.68 41.35
C THR A 19 12.45 20.42 40.99
N SER A 20 13.45 20.32 41.86
CA SER A 20 14.81 20.61 41.37
C SER A 20 15.25 19.47 40.50
N PHE A 21 14.74 19.43 39.24
CA PHE A 21 15.35 18.68 38.18
C PHE A 21 16.68 19.37 37.87
N ASN A 22 17.80 18.64 38.07
CA ASN A 22 19.10 19.11 37.64
C ASN A 22 19.06 19.21 36.11
N HIS A 23 18.78 20.41 35.58
CA HIS A 23 18.73 20.71 34.14
C HIS A 23 19.97 20.25 33.37
N THR A 24 21.11 20.14 34.03
CA THR A 24 22.39 19.69 33.45
C THR A 24 22.42 18.22 33.05
N LEU A 25 21.50 17.37 33.54
CA LEU A 25 21.43 15.97 33.14
C LEU A 25 20.71 15.72 31.79
N PHE A 26 20.00 16.69 31.26
CA PHE A 26 19.18 16.54 30.05
C PHE A 26 19.77 17.23 28.80
N GLU A 27 20.87 17.97 28.93
CA GLU A 27 21.63 18.50 27.79
C GLU A 27 22.68 17.47 27.30
N THR A 28 22.28 16.22 27.14
CA THR A 28 23.17 15.26 26.49
C THR A 28 23.24 15.59 25.00
N ALA A 29 24.45 15.77 24.51
CA ALA A 29 24.73 15.91 23.09
C ALA A 29 24.10 14.72 22.33
N LEU A 30 23.45 15.02 21.20
CA LEU A 30 22.94 13.96 20.33
C LEU A 30 24.11 13.28 19.63
N PRO A 31 24.03 11.96 19.37
CA PRO A 31 25.02 11.26 18.58
C PRO A 31 25.22 11.94 17.22
N PRO A 32 26.46 12.05 16.73
CA PRO A 32 26.73 12.64 15.44
C PRO A 32 26.08 11.80 14.33
N LEU A 33 25.58 12.48 13.30
CA LEU A 33 25.05 11.82 12.13
C LEU A 33 26.20 11.32 11.24
N PRO A 34 26.12 10.12 10.67
CA PRO A 34 27.13 9.59 9.78
C PRO A 34 27.20 10.43 8.50
N THR A 35 28.39 10.56 7.93
CA THR A 35 28.58 11.13 6.59
C THR A 35 28.08 10.15 5.55
N PHE A 36 27.62 10.63 4.40
CA PHE A 36 27.17 9.80 3.29
C PHE A 36 27.70 10.32 1.96
N SER A 37 27.84 9.42 1.00
CA SER A 37 28.08 9.73 -0.41
C SER A 37 26.91 9.18 -1.22
N LEU A 38 26.46 9.95 -2.20
CA LEU A 38 25.39 9.51 -3.09
C LEU A 38 25.99 8.82 -4.32
N GLU A 39 25.47 7.65 -4.62
CA GLU A 39 25.81 6.86 -5.81
C GLU A 39 24.53 6.52 -6.55
N VAL A 40 24.63 6.36 -7.88
CA VAL A 40 23.51 5.89 -8.69
C VAL A 40 23.19 4.44 -8.28
N GLN A 41 21.91 4.16 -8.05
CA GLN A 41 21.48 2.83 -7.67
C GLN A 41 21.79 1.83 -8.79
N PRO A 42 22.56 0.74 -8.53
CA PRO A 42 22.79 -0.31 -9.53
C PRO A 42 21.49 -1.09 -9.77
N ASP A 43 21.31 -1.59 -11.00
CA ASP A 43 20.17 -2.42 -11.34
C ASP A 43 20.10 -3.71 -10.48
N LEU A 44 18.87 -4.21 -10.22
CA LEU A 44 18.64 -5.47 -9.48
C LEU A 44 19.27 -6.67 -10.17
N PHE A 45 19.23 -6.67 -11.50
CA PHE A 45 19.77 -7.75 -12.31
C PHE A 45 20.73 -7.20 -13.37
N PRO A 46 21.87 -7.87 -13.65
CA PRO A 46 22.87 -7.37 -14.59
C PRO A 46 22.40 -7.39 -16.06
N TRP A 47 21.30 -8.06 -16.37
CA TRP A 47 20.80 -8.29 -17.73
C TRP A 47 19.52 -7.51 -18.05
N VAL A 48 18.88 -6.85 -17.06
CA VAL A 48 17.70 -5.99 -17.25
C VAL A 48 17.75 -4.82 -16.30
N SER A 49 17.58 -3.60 -16.79
CA SER A 49 17.53 -2.43 -15.92
C SER A 49 16.24 -2.37 -15.11
N ASP A 50 16.32 -1.76 -13.94
CA ASP A 50 15.15 -1.53 -13.07
C ASP A 50 14.04 -0.76 -13.80
N PHE A 51 14.40 0.12 -14.73
CA PHE A 51 13.47 0.80 -15.63
C PHE A 51 12.62 -0.20 -16.44
N TRP A 52 13.25 -1.12 -17.17
CA TRP A 52 12.51 -2.12 -17.96
C TRP A 52 11.81 -3.13 -17.07
N LEU A 53 12.39 -3.47 -15.94
CA LEU A 53 11.77 -4.37 -14.97
C LEU A 53 10.45 -3.78 -14.44
N ASN A 54 10.44 -2.49 -14.09
CA ASN A 54 9.23 -1.82 -13.62
C ASN A 54 8.09 -1.79 -14.65
N LEU A 55 8.43 -1.67 -15.93
CA LEU A 55 7.44 -1.63 -17.00
C LEU A 55 6.94 -3.01 -17.43
N LEU A 56 7.84 -4.00 -17.49
CA LEU A 56 7.54 -5.29 -18.11
C LEU A 56 7.16 -6.39 -17.11
N LEU A 57 7.64 -6.33 -15.86
CA LEU A 57 7.31 -7.36 -14.88
C LEU A 57 5.80 -7.46 -14.61
N PRO A 58 5.03 -6.36 -14.45
CA PRO A 58 3.58 -6.44 -14.32
C PRO A 58 2.91 -7.13 -15.52
N VAL A 59 3.42 -6.90 -16.75
CA VAL A 59 2.92 -7.56 -17.96
C VAL A 59 3.20 -9.06 -17.94
N VAL A 60 4.43 -9.45 -17.57
CA VAL A 60 4.80 -10.88 -17.45
C VAL A 60 3.96 -11.56 -16.37
N VAL A 61 3.84 -10.96 -15.22
CA VAL A 61 3.03 -11.46 -14.09
C VAL A 61 1.56 -11.61 -14.51
N TYR A 62 1.02 -10.62 -15.23
CA TYR A 62 -0.35 -10.69 -15.76
C TYR A 62 -0.56 -11.95 -16.61
N TRP A 63 0.29 -12.18 -17.61
CA TRP A 63 0.11 -13.30 -18.52
C TRP A 63 0.43 -14.65 -17.87
N VAL A 64 1.45 -14.73 -17.02
CA VAL A 64 1.76 -15.97 -16.29
C VAL A 64 0.58 -16.40 -15.43
N LEU A 65 0.05 -15.47 -14.62
CA LEU A 65 -1.08 -15.77 -13.73
C LEU A 65 -2.37 -16.04 -14.53
N SER A 66 -2.68 -15.20 -15.51
CA SER A 66 -3.87 -15.34 -16.34
C SER A 66 -3.90 -16.65 -17.13
N LEU A 67 -2.76 -17.06 -17.69
CA LEU A 67 -2.66 -18.33 -18.42
C LEU A 67 -2.71 -19.53 -17.47
N THR A 68 -2.23 -19.39 -16.24
CA THR A 68 -2.40 -20.41 -15.20
C THR A 68 -3.88 -20.61 -14.88
N PHE A 69 -4.64 -19.54 -14.62
CA PHE A 69 -6.08 -19.64 -14.43
C PHE A 69 -6.81 -20.14 -15.68
N HIS A 70 -6.36 -19.73 -16.86
CA HIS A 70 -6.91 -20.25 -18.11
C HIS A 70 -6.70 -21.77 -18.26
N ALA A 71 -5.51 -22.27 -17.90
CA ALA A 71 -5.27 -23.71 -17.90
C ALA A 71 -6.17 -24.45 -16.89
N ILE A 72 -6.37 -23.88 -15.69
CA ILE A 72 -7.32 -24.39 -14.69
C ILE A 72 -8.73 -24.41 -15.27
N ASP A 73 -9.13 -23.34 -15.97
CA ASP A 73 -10.45 -23.17 -16.57
C ASP A 73 -10.74 -24.18 -17.68
N VAL A 74 -9.82 -24.34 -18.63
CA VAL A 74 -10.00 -25.21 -19.81
C VAL A 74 -9.98 -26.70 -19.45
N ASN A 75 -9.14 -27.08 -18.46
CA ASN A 75 -9.05 -28.46 -17.99
C ASN A 75 -10.08 -28.80 -16.90
N ASP A 76 -10.98 -27.87 -16.58
CA ASP A 76 -12.01 -28.01 -15.53
C ASP A 76 -11.45 -28.47 -14.18
N TRP A 77 -10.28 -27.96 -13.82
CA TRP A 77 -9.71 -28.21 -12.50
C TRP A 77 -10.51 -27.41 -11.47
N PHE A 78 -10.82 -28.05 -10.35
CA PHE A 78 -11.56 -27.44 -9.24
C PHE A 78 -12.96 -26.91 -9.59
N PRO A 79 -13.83 -27.70 -10.29
CA PRO A 79 -15.17 -27.25 -10.71
C PRO A 79 -16.06 -26.80 -9.55
N GLN A 80 -15.82 -27.31 -8.34
CA GLN A 80 -16.57 -26.95 -7.12
C GLN A 80 -16.35 -25.51 -6.65
N TYR A 81 -15.27 -24.85 -7.10
CA TYR A 81 -14.93 -23.46 -6.73
C TYR A 81 -15.22 -22.46 -7.84
N ARG A 82 -15.75 -22.92 -9.00
CA ARG A 82 -16.15 -22.04 -10.10
C ARG A 82 -17.32 -21.14 -9.70
N LEU A 83 -17.27 -19.90 -10.15
CA LEU A 83 -18.41 -18.98 -10.04
C LEU A 83 -19.46 -19.25 -11.13
N HIS A 84 -19.03 -19.68 -12.32
CA HIS A 84 -19.85 -19.96 -13.49
C HIS A 84 -19.43 -21.26 -14.18
N THR A 85 -20.38 -21.89 -14.88
CA THR A 85 -20.09 -23.10 -15.68
C THR A 85 -19.35 -22.75 -16.98
N PRO A 86 -18.62 -23.70 -17.61
CA PRO A 86 -17.99 -23.48 -18.91
C PRO A 86 -18.97 -23.07 -20.02
N GLU A 87 -20.21 -23.57 -19.97
CA GLU A 87 -21.27 -23.20 -20.93
C GLU A 87 -21.70 -21.75 -20.74
N GLU A 88 -21.75 -21.24 -19.50
CA GLU A 88 -22.09 -19.83 -19.24
C GLU A 88 -21.02 -18.91 -19.81
N ILE A 89 -19.73 -19.23 -19.66
CA ILE A 89 -18.63 -18.46 -20.24
C ILE A 89 -18.80 -18.33 -21.77
N THR A 90 -19.15 -19.42 -22.43
CA THR A 90 -19.29 -19.47 -23.90
C THR A 90 -20.56 -18.78 -24.38
N LYS A 91 -21.69 -18.95 -23.66
CA LYS A 91 -23.02 -18.48 -24.12
C LYS A 91 -23.34 -17.05 -23.71
N ARG A 92 -22.79 -16.56 -22.61
CA ARG A 92 -23.17 -15.27 -22.03
C ARG A 92 -22.20 -14.14 -22.37
N ASN A 93 -20.95 -14.44 -22.68
CA ASN A 93 -19.99 -13.42 -23.10
C ASN A 93 -20.28 -12.96 -24.53
N HIS A 94 -20.34 -11.63 -24.73
CA HIS A 94 -20.61 -10.99 -26.01
C HIS A 94 -19.33 -10.58 -26.74
N VAL A 95 -18.23 -11.29 -26.48
CA VAL A 95 -16.91 -11.03 -27.03
C VAL A 95 -16.13 -12.33 -27.16
N SER A 96 -15.35 -12.46 -28.23
CA SER A 96 -14.47 -13.61 -28.43
C SER A 96 -13.23 -13.53 -27.55
N ARG A 97 -12.68 -14.69 -27.16
CA ARG A 97 -11.42 -14.76 -26.40
C ARG A 97 -10.25 -14.06 -27.11
N PHE A 98 -10.22 -14.13 -28.44
CA PHE A 98 -9.21 -13.45 -29.26
C PHE A 98 -9.33 -11.91 -29.19
N GLU A 99 -10.55 -11.38 -29.28
CA GLU A 99 -10.79 -9.95 -29.16
C GLU A 99 -10.39 -9.43 -27.78
N VAL A 100 -10.70 -10.17 -26.72
CA VAL A 100 -10.26 -9.84 -25.36
C VAL A 100 -8.75 -9.80 -25.25
N ALA A 101 -8.05 -10.84 -25.71
CA ALA A 101 -6.57 -10.88 -25.65
C ALA A 101 -5.95 -9.73 -26.45
N ARG A 102 -6.44 -9.44 -27.66
CA ARG A 102 -5.98 -8.30 -28.48
C ARG A 102 -6.12 -6.97 -27.74
N ASP A 103 -7.27 -6.72 -27.13
CA ASP A 103 -7.55 -5.44 -26.47
C ASP A 103 -6.77 -5.31 -25.16
N VAL A 104 -6.55 -6.40 -24.46
CA VAL A 104 -5.65 -6.44 -23.28
C VAL A 104 -4.21 -6.12 -23.68
N ILE A 105 -3.70 -6.70 -24.77
CA ILE A 105 -2.36 -6.38 -25.28
C ILE A 105 -2.27 -4.90 -25.64
N LEU A 106 -3.28 -4.35 -26.32
CA LEU A 106 -3.32 -2.91 -26.63
C LEU A 106 -3.28 -2.06 -25.37
N GLN A 107 -4.06 -2.42 -24.35
CA GLN A 107 -4.05 -1.74 -23.06
C GLN A 107 -2.67 -1.77 -22.41
N GLN A 108 -2.02 -2.91 -22.40
CA GLN A 108 -0.66 -3.08 -21.85
C GLN A 108 0.39 -2.27 -22.62
N ILE A 109 0.27 -2.19 -23.95
CA ILE A 109 1.14 -1.31 -24.76
C ILE A 109 0.96 0.16 -24.33
N ILE A 110 -0.28 0.62 -24.14
CA ILE A 110 -0.56 1.98 -23.67
C ILE A 110 0.06 2.20 -22.27
N GLN A 111 -0.07 1.24 -21.36
CA GLN A 111 0.51 1.30 -20.02
C GLN A 111 2.04 1.41 -20.07
N VAL A 112 2.70 0.53 -20.84
CA VAL A 112 4.17 0.52 -21.00
C VAL A 112 4.66 1.83 -21.61
N VAL A 113 4.03 2.30 -22.69
CA VAL A 113 4.42 3.57 -23.35
C VAL A 113 4.25 4.75 -22.41
N THR A 114 3.11 4.82 -21.71
CA THR A 114 2.87 5.91 -20.75
C THR A 114 3.85 5.86 -19.59
N GLY A 115 4.10 4.69 -19.03
CA GLY A 115 5.09 4.50 -17.96
C GLY A 115 6.49 4.88 -18.40
N ALA A 116 6.90 4.50 -19.62
CA ALA A 116 8.19 4.87 -20.19
C ALA A 116 8.33 6.41 -20.34
N LEU A 117 7.30 7.07 -20.87
CA LEU A 117 7.30 8.54 -21.02
C LEU A 117 7.39 9.25 -19.66
N LEU A 118 6.67 8.76 -18.65
CA LEU A 118 6.74 9.32 -17.30
C LEU A 118 8.12 9.10 -16.67
N ALA A 119 8.71 7.93 -16.84
CA ALA A 119 10.01 7.60 -16.26
C ALA A 119 11.17 8.36 -16.91
N LEU A 120 11.06 8.79 -18.18
CA LEU A 120 12.06 9.64 -18.84
C LEU A 120 12.22 11.02 -18.16
N SER A 121 11.23 11.47 -17.42
CA SER A 121 11.26 12.73 -16.69
C SER A 121 11.81 12.62 -15.26
N GLU A 122 12.09 11.39 -14.79
CA GLU A 122 12.59 11.15 -13.44
C GLU A 122 14.12 11.19 -13.40
N PRO A 123 14.69 11.79 -12.35
CA PRO A 123 16.12 11.67 -12.11
C PRO A 123 16.48 10.21 -11.74
N PRO A 124 17.74 9.80 -11.96
CA PRO A 124 18.20 8.49 -11.52
C PRO A 124 18.04 8.35 -10.00
N GLU A 125 17.66 7.17 -9.54
CA GLU A 125 17.59 6.88 -8.11
C GLU A 125 19.00 6.81 -7.51
N MET A 126 19.15 7.47 -6.35
CA MET A 126 20.41 7.56 -5.63
C MET A 126 20.35 6.72 -4.34
N ILE A 127 21.43 6.02 -4.05
CA ILE A 127 21.66 5.27 -2.81
C ILE A 127 22.81 5.86 -2.01
N GLY A 128 23.12 5.25 -0.85
CA GLY A 128 24.23 5.66 0.03
C GLY A 128 23.81 6.51 1.22
N LYS A 129 22.54 6.94 1.27
CA LYS A 129 22.02 7.80 2.34
C LYS A 129 21.28 7.04 3.45
N SER A 130 21.04 5.75 3.31
CA SER A 130 20.17 4.98 4.21
C SER A 130 20.63 4.98 5.67
N GLU A 131 21.93 4.85 5.92
CA GLU A 131 22.48 4.92 7.29
C GLU A 131 22.29 6.30 7.93
N TYR A 132 22.47 7.37 7.15
CA TYR A 132 22.19 8.73 7.60
C TYR A 132 20.70 8.90 7.94
N ASP A 133 19.81 8.47 7.08
CA ASP A 133 18.36 8.60 7.29
C ASP A 133 17.88 7.75 8.49
N VAL A 134 18.44 6.56 8.69
CA VAL A 134 18.21 5.75 9.90
C VAL A 134 18.70 6.48 11.16
N ALA A 135 19.90 7.09 11.12
CA ALA A 135 20.42 7.87 12.25
C ALA A 135 19.56 9.11 12.54
N VAL A 136 19.01 9.77 11.51
CA VAL A 136 18.03 10.85 11.67
C VAL A 136 16.78 10.36 12.39
N TRP A 137 16.27 9.17 12.08
CA TRP A 137 15.14 8.58 12.81
C TRP A 137 15.51 8.22 14.25
N ALA A 138 16.69 7.66 14.49
CA ALA A 138 17.20 7.40 15.85
C ALA A 138 17.30 8.70 16.67
N THR A 139 17.76 9.78 16.04
CA THR A 139 17.79 11.14 16.65
C THR A 139 16.38 11.60 17.04
N ARG A 140 15.40 11.44 16.15
CA ARG A 140 13.98 11.79 16.44
C ARG A 140 13.43 10.97 17.60
N ILE A 141 13.74 9.69 17.67
CA ILE A 141 13.36 8.79 18.78
C ILE A 141 14.01 9.28 20.07
N ARG A 142 15.30 9.61 20.08
CA ARG A 142 16.01 10.15 21.23
C ARG A 142 15.41 11.48 21.71
N ILE A 143 15.06 12.37 20.80
CA ILE A 143 14.40 13.63 21.12
C ILE A 143 13.01 13.38 21.71
N ALA A 144 12.24 12.44 21.18
CA ALA A 144 10.93 12.09 21.72
C ALA A 144 11.02 11.54 23.16
N GLN A 145 12.07 10.79 23.48
CA GLN A 145 12.29 10.30 24.85
C GLN A 145 12.46 11.44 25.88
N ARG A 146 12.97 12.61 25.47
CA ARG A 146 13.12 13.76 26.35
C ARG A 146 11.77 14.23 26.96
N ALA A 147 10.66 13.90 26.33
CA ALA A 147 9.34 14.19 26.87
C ALA A 147 8.90 13.20 27.96
N LEU A 148 9.51 12.01 28.06
CA LEU A 148 9.08 10.95 29.00
C LEU A 148 9.11 11.39 30.48
N PRO A 149 10.17 12.04 31.01
CA PRO A 149 10.18 12.50 32.39
C PRO A 149 9.03 13.45 32.69
N THR A 150 8.72 14.35 31.77
CA THR A 150 7.61 15.30 31.93
C THR A 150 6.26 14.57 31.90
N VAL A 151 6.06 13.66 30.96
CA VAL A 151 4.82 12.87 30.86
C VAL A 151 4.60 12.02 32.10
N LEU A 152 5.64 11.36 32.61
CA LEU A 152 5.57 10.60 33.87
C LEU A 152 5.26 11.49 35.04
N GLY A 153 5.85 12.70 35.11
CA GLY A 153 5.54 13.69 36.13
C GLY A 153 4.07 14.14 36.14
N LEU A 154 3.44 14.27 34.96
CA LEU A 154 2.02 14.64 34.86
C LEU A 154 1.08 13.57 35.45
N VAL A 155 1.50 12.30 35.45
CA VAL A 155 0.73 11.20 36.08
C VAL A 155 1.23 10.85 37.48
N GLY A 156 2.03 11.74 38.11
CA GLY A 156 2.50 11.59 39.48
C GLY A 156 3.67 10.64 39.70
N LEU A 157 4.33 10.19 38.60
CA LEU A 157 5.46 9.28 38.65
C LEU A 157 6.80 10.05 38.64
N ASN A 158 7.73 9.65 39.50
CA ASN A 158 9.08 10.21 39.52
C ASN A 158 10.01 9.47 38.59
N ALA A 159 10.22 10.00 37.38
CA ALA A 159 11.06 9.41 36.35
C ALA A 159 12.50 9.14 36.82
N THR A 160 13.09 10.06 37.63
CA THR A 160 14.44 9.92 38.16
C THR A 160 14.53 8.76 39.15
N ALA A 161 13.54 8.59 40.04
CA ALA A 161 13.50 7.48 40.97
C ALA A 161 13.33 6.15 40.26
N ILE A 162 12.44 6.08 39.26
CA ILE A 162 12.20 4.90 38.42
C ILE A 162 13.49 4.55 37.64
N SER A 163 14.11 5.52 36.99
CA SER A 163 15.35 5.31 36.23
C SER A 163 16.45 4.74 37.13
N LYS A 164 16.64 5.32 38.33
CA LYS A 164 17.65 4.80 39.29
C LYS A 164 17.38 3.38 39.72
N SER A 165 16.13 2.99 39.97
CA SER A 165 15.78 1.63 40.40
C SER A 165 15.97 0.58 39.28
N LEU A 166 15.96 1.00 38.03
CA LEU A 166 16.12 0.15 36.86
C LEU A 166 17.59 0.04 36.38
N LEU A 167 18.48 0.93 36.88
CA LEU A 167 19.81 1.11 36.29
C LEU A 167 20.65 -0.20 36.24
N ASP A 168 20.61 -0.96 37.31
CA ASP A 168 21.40 -2.19 37.44
C ASP A 168 20.78 -3.40 36.72
N THR A 169 19.45 -3.43 36.62
CA THR A 169 18.73 -4.58 36.06
C THR A 169 18.32 -4.39 34.59
N HIS A 170 17.95 -3.15 34.23
CA HIS A 170 17.43 -2.80 32.90
C HIS A 170 17.99 -1.45 32.41
N PRO A 171 19.31 -1.34 32.16
CA PRO A 171 19.97 -0.06 31.91
C PRO A 171 19.42 0.70 30.68
N LEU A 172 18.98 -0.03 29.65
CA LEU A 172 18.35 0.60 28.47
C LEU A 172 16.97 1.21 28.80
N LEU A 173 16.18 0.55 29.63
CA LEU A 173 14.90 1.07 30.08
C LEU A 173 15.11 2.26 31.05
N ALA A 174 16.07 2.15 31.93
CA ALA A 174 16.48 3.26 32.81
C ALA A 174 16.83 4.51 32.01
N GLY A 175 17.66 4.35 30.97
CA GLY A 175 18.04 5.43 30.07
C GLY A 175 16.85 6.04 29.31
N ALA A 176 15.93 5.23 28.82
CA ALA A 176 14.71 5.71 28.16
C ALA A 176 13.85 6.55 29.11
N VAL A 177 13.59 6.05 30.32
CA VAL A 177 12.84 6.75 31.38
C VAL A 177 13.53 8.03 31.82
N ALA A 178 14.87 8.06 31.80
CA ALA A 178 15.65 9.27 32.06
C ALA A 178 15.66 10.29 30.90
N GLY A 179 14.80 10.12 29.88
CA GLY A 179 14.72 11.05 28.75
C GLY A 179 15.81 10.84 27.69
N GLY A 180 16.31 9.63 27.55
CA GLY A 180 17.33 9.27 26.57
C GLY A 180 18.77 9.45 27.08
N TYR A 181 18.97 9.51 28.38
CA TYR A 181 20.29 9.51 29.00
C TYR A 181 20.76 8.10 29.29
N TYR A 182 21.85 7.67 28.64
CA TYR A 182 22.40 6.32 28.74
C TYR A 182 23.85 6.38 29.25
N PRO A 183 24.09 6.37 30.57
CA PRO A 183 25.43 6.48 31.14
C PRO A 183 26.38 5.39 30.64
N SER A 184 25.89 4.18 30.41
CA SER A 184 26.66 3.04 29.90
C SER A 184 27.13 3.20 28.46
N LEU A 185 26.55 4.11 27.70
CA LEU A 185 26.92 4.40 26.30
C LEU A 185 27.83 5.62 26.16
N VAL A 186 28.10 6.32 27.27
CA VAL A 186 28.99 7.49 27.30
C VAL A 186 30.23 7.09 28.11
N GLY A 187 31.26 6.61 27.44
CA GLY A 187 32.59 6.43 28.08
C GLY A 187 33.24 7.79 28.31
N ALA A 188 34.22 7.85 29.25
CA ALA A 188 34.90 9.10 29.65
C ALA A 188 35.55 9.87 28.49
N ASN A 189 35.78 9.24 27.33
CA ASN A 189 36.35 9.82 26.11
C ASN A 189 35.61 9.41 24.83
N SER A 190 34.37 8.88 24.91
CA SER A 190 33.62 8.44 23.75
C SER A 190 32.50 9.41 23.39
N GLU A 191 32.29 9.60 22.11
CA GLU A 191 31.14 10.33 21.59
C GLU A 191 29.83 9.65 22.00
N PRO A 192 28.74 10.44 22.15
CA PRO A 192 27.42 9.87 22.43
C PRO A 192 27.03 8.85 21.36
N ALA A 193 26.47 7.70 21.75
CA ALA A 193 25.96 6.68 20.85
C ALA A 193 24.47 6.45 21.03
N PHE A 194 23.81 5.93 19.99
CA PHE A 194 22.43 5.47 20.07
C PHE A 194 22.37 4.13 20.81
N ALA A 195 21.32 3.95 21.61
CA ALA A 195 21.02 2.64 22.19
C ALA A 195 20.59 1.66 21.08
N SER A 196 20.88 0.37 21.28
CA SER A 196 20.57 -0.67 20.28
C SER A 196 19.09 -0.72 19.89
N TRP A 197 18.19 -0.54 20.85
CA TRP A 197 16.76 -0.53 20.59
C TRP A 197 16.31 0.71 19.77
N GLU A 198 16.92 1.88 19.96
CA GLU A 198 16.66 3.08 19.16
C GLU A 198 17.03 2.85 17.69
N MET A 199 18.21 2.26 17.46
CA MET A 199 18.66 1.89 16.12
C MET A 199 17.75 0.83 15.49
N THR A 200 17.31 -0.17 16.27
CA THR A 200 16.37 -1.21 15.79
C THR A 200 15.03 -0.56 15.41
N LEU A 201 14.48 0.28 16.28
CA LEU A 201 13.23 0.99 15.99
C LEU A 201 13.36 1.94 14.79
N ALA A 202 14.47 2.67 14.68
CA ALA A 202 14.76 3.55 13.56
C ALA A 202 14.85 2.78 12.23
N LYS A 203 15.52 1.64 12.21
CA LYS A 203 15.56 0.72 11.04
C LYS A 203 14.19 0.18 10.71
N THR A 204 13.39 -0.22 11.71
CA THR A 204 12.03 -0.70 11.51
C THR A 204 11.14 0.39 10.90
N ILE A 205 11.25 1.62 11.37
CA ILE A 205 10.53 2.76 10.79
C ILE A 205 10.95 2.99 9.34
N TYR A 206 12.24 3.06 9.09
CA TYR A 206 12.78 3.39 7.78
C TYR A 206 12.52 2.32 6.72
N TYR A 207 12.81 1.04 7.04
CA TYR A 207 12.74 -0.06 6.08
C TYR A 207 11.38 -0.76 5.98
N PHE A 208 10.51 -0.61 7.00
CA PHE A 208 9.22 -1.31 7.04
C PHE A 208 8.03 -0.35 7.17
N LEU A 209 8.01 0.51 8.19
CA LEU A 209 6.83 1.33 8.46
C LEU A 209 6.59 2.35 7.34
N ILE A 210 7.62 3.06 6.91
CA ILE A 210 7.49 4.06 5.84
C ILE A 210 7.04 3.39 4.52
N PRO A 211 7.70 2.33 4.01
CA PRO A 211 7.23 1.63 2.82
C PRO A 211 5.82 1.07 2.96
N SER A 212 5.47 0.48 4.12
CA SER A 212 4.12 -0.05 4.36
C SER A 212 3.06 1.04 4.29
N VAL A 213 3.32 2.21 4.86
CA VAL A 213 2.43 3.37 4.77
C VAL A 213 2.32 3.89 3.33
N GLN A 214 3.43 3.92 2.59
CA GLN A 214 3.42 4.30 1.17
C GLN A 214 2.54 3.34 0.35
N TYR A 215 2.70 2.01 0.52
CA TYR A 215 1.87 1.01 -0.14
C TYR A 215 0.40 1.12 0.22
N PHE A 216 0.09 1.30 1.51
CA PHE A 216 -1.30 1.46 1.97
C PHE A 216 -1.95 2.72 1.37
N ILE A 217 -1.26 3.86 1.41
CA ILE A 217 -1.74 5.10 0.81
C ILE A 217 -1.87 4.95 -0.71
N GLY A 218 -0.91 4.30 -1.38
CA GLY A 218 -0.97 4.02 -2.81
C GLY A 218 -2.20 3.19 -3.18
N ALA A 219 -2.46 2.11 -2.45
CA ALA A 219 -3.66 1.29 -2.63
C ALA A 219 -4.96 2.08 -2.39
N ALA A 220 -5.00 2.90 -1.34
CA ALA A 220 -6.16 3.75 -1.03
C ALA A 220 -6.41 4.81 -2.12
N ILE A 221 -5.34 5.36 -2.72
CA ILE A 221 -5.46 6.30 -3.86
C ILE A 221 -6.03 5.56 -5.08
N ILE A 222 -5.51 4.38 -5.43
CA ILE A 222 -6.02 3.60 -6.56
C ILE A 222 -7.49 3.24 -6.36
N ASP A 223 -7.85 2.70 -5.20
CA ASP A 223 -9.23 2.34 -4.89
C ASP A 223 -10.18 3.55 -4.96
N THR A 224 -9.76 4.69 -4.41
CA THR A 224 -10.55 5.91 -4.47
C THR A 224 -10.71 6.39 -5.91
N TRP A 225 -9.61 6.43 -6.67
CA TRP A 225 -9.59 6.86 -8.06
C TRP A 225 -10.50 5.98 -8.92
N GLN A 226 -10.31 4.66 -8.84
CA GLN A 226 -11.07 3.71 -9.63
C GLN A 226 -12.55 3.71 -9.22
N TYR A 227 -12.87 3.71 -7.92
CA TYR A 227 -14.26 3.74 -7.45
C TYR A 227 -15.06 4.91 -8.05
N PHE A 228 -14.55 6.14 -7.93
CA PHE A 228 -15.31 7.31 -8.38
C PHE A 228 -15.43 7.37 -9.89
N LEU A 229 -14.40 7.07 -10.65
CA LEU A 229 -14.46 7.05 -12.11
C LEU A 229 -15.32 5.89 -12.63
N HIS A 230 -15.18 4.70 -12.07
CA HIS A 230 -15.97 3.52 -12.41
C HIS A 230 -17.46 3.77 -12.16
N ARG A 231 -17.80 4.24 -10.95
CA ARG A 231 -19.17 4.64 -10.62
C ARG A 231 -19.70 5.72 -11.56
N LEU A 232 -18.90 6.74 -11.89
CA LEU A 232 -19.28 7.78 -12.83
C LEU A 232 -19.62 7.20 -14.22
N MET A 233 -18.82 6.24 -14.69
CA MET A 233 -19.08 5.56 -15.97
C MET A 233 -20.38 4.77 -15.96
N HIS A 234 -20.81 4.22 -14.83
CA HIS A 234 -22.10 3.55 -14.68
C HIS A 234 -23.29 4.50 -14.53
N VAL A 235 -23.11 5.62 -13.87
CA VAL A 235 -24.20 6.60 -13.63
C VAL A 235 -24.45 7.47 -14.86
N ASN A 236 -23.40 7.82 -15.60
CA ASN A 236 -23.50 8.60 -16.81
C ASN A 236 -23.70 7.69 -18.04
N LYS A 237 -24.92 7.72 -18.61
CA LYS A 237 -25.27 6.86 -19.75
C LYS A 237 -24.34 7.05 -20.96
N TRP A 238 -23.88 8.28 -21.23
CA TRP A 238 -22.98 8.53 -22.36
C TRP A 238 -21.62 7.87 -22.15
N LEU A 239 -21.03 8.03 -20.95
CA LEU A 239 -19.76 7.38 -20.59
C LEU A 239 -19.89 5.85 -20.62
N TYR A 240 -21.00 5.33 -20.09
CA TYR A 240 -21.25 3.90 -20.12
C TYR A 240 -21.25 3.35 -21.55
N VAL A 241 -22.05 3.92 -22.42
CA VAL A 241 -22.24 3.43 -23.80
C VAL A 241 -20.95 3.54 -24.63
N HIS A 242 -20.18 4.63 -24.47
CA HIS A 242 -19.01 4.86 -25.32
C HIS A 242 -17.75 4.19 -24.80
N PHE A 243 -17.60 4.00 -23.52
CA PHE A 243 -16.37 3.47 -22.94
C PHE A 243 -16.61 2.16 -22.15
N HIS A 244 -17.41 2.21 -21.12
CA HIS A 244 -17.50 1.16 -20.11
C HIS A 244 -18.31 -0.09 -20.51
N SER A 245 -19.27 0.06 -21.41
CA SER A 245 -20.07 -1.06 -21.93
C SER A 245 -19.21 -2.14 -22.59
N ARG A 246 -18.02 -1.77 -23.09
CA ARG A 246 -17.06 -2.72 -23.66
C ARG A 246 -16.58 -3.72 -22.62
N HIS A 247 -16.19 -3.23 -21.43
CA HIS A 247 -15.81 -4.07 -20.29
C HIS A 247 -16.92 -5.08 -19.93
N HIS A 248 -18.16 -4.61 -19.87
CA HIS A 248 -19.34 -5.44 -19.55
C HIS A 248 -19.79 -6.38 -20.67
N ARG A 249 -19.18 -6.40 -21.85
CA ARG A 249 -19.34 -7.50 -22.83
C ARG A 249 -18.75 -8.81 -22.32
N LEU A 250 -17.79 -8.74 -21.40
CA LEU A 250 -17.28 -9.86 -20.64
C LEU A 250 -18.19 -10.10 -19.42
N TYR A 251 -19.36 -10.66 -19.69
CA TYR A 251 -20.41 -10.85 -18.69
C TYR A 251 -20.08 -11.89 -17.63
N VAL A 252 -19.31 -12.89 -18.01
CA VAL A 252 -18.71 -13.90 -17.13
C VAL A 252 -17.20 -13.65 -17.15
N PRO A 253 -16.66 -13.01 -16.11
CA PRO A 253 -15.24 -12.71 -16.04
C PRO A 253 -14.37 -13.96 -16.07
N TYR A 254 -13.19 -13.83 -16.66
CA TYR A 254 -12.10 -14.79 -16.58
C TYR A 254 -10.75 -14.05 -16.55
N ALA A 255 -9.74 -14.67 -15.97
CA ALA A 255 -8.48 -14.05 -15.56
C ALA A 255 -7.84 -13.11 -16.59
N TYR A 256 -7.59 -13.58 -17.83
CA TYR A 256 -6.96 -12.71 -18.83
C TYR A 256 -7.90 -11.66 -19.47
N GLY A 257 -9.14 -11.59 -19.01
CA GLY A 257 -10.06 -10.51 -19.32
C GLY A 257 -9.99 -9.32 -18.36
N ALA A 258 -9.16 -9.40 -17.34
CA ALA A 258 -9.09 -8.41 -16.26
C ALA A 258 -8.80 -6.97 -16.73
N LEU A 259 -8.03 -6.81 -17.80
CA LEU A 259 -7.74 -5.50 -18.43
C LEU A 259 -8.49 -5.32 -19.77
N TYR A 260 -9.60 -6.06 -19.99
CA TYR A 260 -10.42 -5.89 -21.17
C TYR A 260 -11.30 -4.65 -21.02
N ASN A 261 -10.79 -3.51 -21.48
CA ASN A 261 -11.40 -2.19 -21.37
C ASN A 261 -11.41 -1.49 -22.74
N HIS A 262 -12.20 -0.43 -22.85
CA HIS A 262 -11.96 0.55 -23.88
C HIS A 262 -10.62 1.26 -23.62
N PRO A 263 -9.77 1.55 -24.64
CA PRO A 263 -8.43 2.14 -24.41
C PRO A 263 -8.44 3.43 -23.56
N VAL A 264 -9.43 4.30 -23.75
CA VAL A 264 -9.59 5.53 -22.95
C VAL A 264 -9.96 5.18 -21.50
N GLU A 265 -10.82 4.23 -21.29
CA GLU A 265 -11.21 3.76 -19.97
C GLU A 265 -10.01 3.18 -19.21
N GLY A 266 -9.32 2.20 -19.80
CA GLY A 266 -8.17 1.59 -19.19
C GLY A 266 -7.03 2.57 -18.93
N PHE A 267 -6.82 3.55 -19.83
CA PHE A 267 -5.88 4.64 -19.57
C PHE A 267 -6.29 5.46 -18.34
N LEU A 268 -7.55 5.89 -18.27
CA LEU A 268 -8.02 6.74 -17.17
C LEU A 268 -8.09 5.99 -15.83
N LEU A 269 -8.65 4.76 -15.81
CA LEU A 269 -8.84 4.01 -14.56
C LEU A 269 -7.53 3.42 -14.07
N ASP A 270 -6.83 2.67 -14.91
CA ASP A 270 -5.68 1.87 -14.48
C ASP A 270 -4.38 2.67 -14.59
N THR A 271 -4.04 3.18 -15.78
CA THR A 271 -2.73 3.78 -16.03
C THR A 271 -2.55 5.08 -15.26
N LEU A 272 -3.50 6.00 -15.37
CA LEU A 272 -3.41 7.33 -14.74
C LEU A 272 -3.56 7.21 -13.21
N GLY A 273 -4.48 6.37 -12.72
CA GLY A 273 -4.64 6.14 -11.29
C GLY A 273 -3.38 5.57 -10.62
N ALA A 274 -2.74 4.58 -11.26
CA ALA A 274 -1.49 4.01 -10.80
C ALA A 274 -0.34 5.04 -10.81
N ALA A 275 -0.23 5.87 -11.87
CA ALA A 275 0.77 6.92 -11.97
C ALA A 275 0.60 7.98 -10.86
N VAL A 276 -0.63 8.42 -10.58
CA VAL A 276 -0.93 9.35 -9.49
C VAL A 276 -0.55 8.74 -8.13
N ALA A 277 -0.93 7.48 -7.87
CA ALA A 277 -0.58 6.79 -6.63
C ALA A 277 0.94 6.73 -6.42
N PHE A 278 1.69 6.32 -7.44
CA PHE A 278 3.15 6.24 -7.41
C PHE A 278 3.79 7.59 -7.09
N LYS A 279 3.38 8.66 -7.78
CA LYS A 279 3.94 10.01 -7.60
C LYS A 279 3.60 10.61 -6.24
N VAL A 280 2.36 10.52 -5.80
CA VAL A 280 1.90 11.10 -4.53
C VAL A 280 2.60 10.43 -3.35
N THR A 281 2.76 9.11 -3.38
CA THR A 281 3.40 8.35 -2.30
C THR A 281 4.92 8.44 -2.32
N ARG A 282 5.52 8.96 -3.41
CA ARG A 282 6.98 9.03 -3.59
C ARG A 282 7.65 7.66 -3.40
N MET A 283 7.03 6.64 -3.96
CA MET A 283 7.64 5.30 -4.00
C MET A 283 8.92 5.35 -4.84
N THR A 284 9.92 4.58 -4.42
CA THR A 284 11.09 4.32 -5.24
C THR A 284 10.71 3.44 -6.44
N LEU A 285 11.56 3.40 -7.46
CA LEU A 285 11.32 2.55 -8.64
C LEU A 285 11.13 1.08 -8.24
N ARG A 286 11.93 0.57 -7.30
CA ARG A 286 11.82 -0.81 -6.79
C ARG A 286 10.53 -1.06 -5.99
N GLN A 287 10.09 -0.07 -5.23
CA GLN A 287 8.77 -0.12 -4.60
C GLN A 287 7.66 -0.15 -5.66
N GLY A 288 7.81 0.64 -6.75
CA GLY A 288 6.90 0.62 -7.89
C GLY A 288 6.83 -0.75 -8.56
N ILE A 289 7.96 -1.41 -8.80
CA ILE A 289 8.02 -2.78 -9.36
C ILE A 289 7.13 -3.73 -8.53
N LEU A 290 7.30 -3.73 -7.22
CA LEU A 290 6.49 -4.57 -6.33
C LEU A 290 5.02 -4.15 -6.32
N PHE A 291 4.74 -2.86 -6.19
CA PHE A 291 3.39 -2.31 -6.09
C PHE A 291 2.54 -2.60 -7.34
N PHE A 292 3.08 -2.33 -8.53
CA PHE A 292 2.37 -2.58 -9.79
C PHE A 292 2.19 -4.07 -10.06
N SER A 293 3.20 -4.89 -9.74
CA SER A 293 3.08 -6.35 -9.88
C SER A 293 2.01 -6.92 -8.94
N MET A 294 1.97 -6.49 -7.68
CA MET A 294 0.94 -6.92 -6.71
C MET A 294 -0.46 -6.42 -7.09
N SER A 295 -0.58 -5.19 -7.58
CA SER A 295 -1.84 -4.66 -8.11
C SER A 295 -2.33 -5.48 -9.31
N THR A 296 -1.42 -5.88 -10.20
CA THR A 296 -1.72 -6.73 -11.34
C THR A 296 -2.19 -8.11 -10.90
N ILE A 297 -1.49 -8.75 -9.94
CA ILE A 297 -1.89 -10.04 -9.38
C ILE A 297 -3.32 -9.94 -8.84
N LYS A 298 -3.59 -8.88 -8.07
CA LYS A 298 -4.92 -8.67 -7.48
C LYS A 298 -6.01 -8.47 -8.54
N THR A 299 -5.75 -7.65 -9.56
CA THR A 299 -6.70 -7.41 -10.65
C THR A 299 -7.03 -8.69 -11.43
N VAL A 300 -6.02 -9.53 -11.70
CA VAL A 300 -6.21 -10.84 -12.37
C VAL A 300 -7.00 -11.79 -11.47
N ASP A 301 -6.71 -11.82 -10.17
CA ASP A 301 -7.39 -12.64 -9.19
C ASP A 301 -8.89 -12.29 -9.06
N ASP A 302 -9.24 -11.00 -9.04
CA ASP A 302 -10.63 -10.54 -8.99
C ASP A 302 -11.45 -10.96 -10.23
N HIS A 303 -10.78 -11.26 -11.32
CA HIS A 303 -11.42 -11.70 -12.57
C HIS A 303 -11.24 -13.22 -12.84
N CYS A 304 -10.61 -13.96 -11.92
CA CYS A 304 -10.22 -15.34 -12.19
C CYS A 304 -11.41 -16.31 -12.44
N GLY A 305 -12.61 -15.94 -11.99
CA GLY A 305 -13.81 -16.78 -12.11
C GLY A 305 -13.92 -17.92 -11.09
N TYR A 306 -13.06 -17.90 -10.06
CA TYR A 306 -12.99 -18.89 -8.99
C TYR A 306 -13.05 -18.23 -7.61
N ALA A 307 -13.69 -18.90 -6.65
CA ALA A 307 -13.69 -18.54 -5.23
C ALA A 307 -12.95 -19.61 -4.42
N PHE A 308 -11.62 -19.58 -4.47
CA PHE A 308 -10.79 -20.52 -3.72
C PHE A 308 -10.76 -20.18 -2.23
N PRO A 309 -11.10 -21.12 -1.33
CA PRO A 309 -11.13 -20.84 0.12
C PRO A 309 -9.73 -20.67 0.74
N TRP A 310 -8.68 -21.03 0.03
CA TRP A 310 -7.27 -20.90 0.46
C TRP A 310 -6.54 -19.76 -0.22
N ASP A 311 -7.18 -19.00 -1.09
CA ASP A 311 -6.54 -17.86 -1.76
C ASP A 311 -6.33 -16.71 -0.78
N PRO A 312 -5.06 -16.35 -0.47
CA PRO A 312 -4.78 -15.32 0.52
C PRO A 312 -5.30 -13.95 0.11
N LEU A 313 -5.34 -13.62 -1.18
CA LEU A 313 -5.83 -12.34 -1.66
C LEU A 313 -7.34 -12.23 -1.49
N GLN A 314 -8.07 -13.30 -1.77
CA GLN A 314 -9.53 -13.33 -1.59
C GLN A 314 -9.96 -13.38 -0.11
N ILE A 315 -9.04 -13.79 0.78
CA ILE A 315 -9.28 -13.79 2.24
C ILE A 315 -8.98 -12.43 2.86
N VAL A 316 -7.85 -11.82 2.48
CA VAL A 316 -7.32 -10.62 3.14
C VAL A 316 -7.96 -9.34 2.60
N THR A 317 -8.27 -9.28 1.30
CA THR A 317 -8.90 -8.11 0.70
C THR A 317 -10.42 -8.24 0.70
N SER A 318 -11.13 -7.15 0.95
CA SER A 318 -12.59 -7.15 0.96
C SER A 318 -13.23 -7.20 -0.43
N ASN A 319 -12.51 -6.79 -1.47
CA ASN A 319 -12.83 -7.07 -2.85
C ASN A 319 -12.28 -8.45 -3.23
N ASN A 320 -13.01 -9.24 -3.99
CA ASN A 320 -12.60 -10.56 -4.45
C ASN A 320 -13.39 -10.97 -5.70
N ALA A 321 -13.03 -12.11 -6.29
CA ALA A 321 -13.65 -12.60 -7.53
C ALA A 321 -15.19 -12.70 -7.45
N GLU A 322 -15.76 -13.15 -6.34
CA GLU A 322 -17.22 -13.23 -6.18
C GLU A 322 -17.86 -11.83 -6.08
N TYR A 323 -17.19 -10.90 -5.40
CA TYR A 323 -17.66 -9.52 -5.27
C TYR A 323 -17.69 -8.80 -6.60
N HIS A 324 -16.63 -8.94 -7.38
CA HIS A 324 -16.49 -8.33 -8.69
C HIS A 324 -17.37 -9.01 -9.75
N ASP A 325 -17.52 -10.34 -9.70
CA ASP A 325 -18.44 -11.07 -10.56
C ASP A 325 -19.89 -10.58 -10.43
N ILE A 326 -20.34 -10.30 -9.19
CA ILE A 326 -21.66 -9.70 -8.96
C ILE A 326 -21.84 -8.42 -9.75
N HIS A 327 -20.82 -7.57 -9.79
CA HIS A 327 -20.84 -6.31 -10.54
C HIS A 327 -21.03 -6.54 -12.05
N HIS A 328 -20.43 -7.58 -12.63
CA HIS A 328 -20.59 -7.92 -14.04
C HIS A 328 -21.99 -8.45 -14.40
N GLN A 329 -22.77 -8.89 -13.41
CA GLN A 329 -24.10 -9.41 -13.68
C GLN A 329 -25.13 -8.30 -13.86
N HIS A 330 -26.13 -8.50 -14.75
CA HIS A 330 -27.17 -7.50 -15.03
C HIS A 330 -27.94 -7.01 -13.79
N TRP A 331 -28.03 -7.85 -12.76
CA TRP A 331 -28.69 -7.53 -11.50
C TRP A 331 -27.75 -6.81 -10.50
N GLY A 332 -26.45 -6.90 -10.72
CA GLY A 332 -25.42 -6.26 -9.88
C GLY A 332 -24.74 -5.05 -10.50
N ILE A 333 -24.97 -4.77 -11.79
CA ILE A 333 -24.24 -3.76 -12.60
C ILE A 333 -24.27 -2.32 -12.04
N LYS A 334 -25.19 -2.02 -11.13
CA LYS A 334 -25.26 -0.71 -10.45
C LYS A 334 -24.83 -0.76 -9.00
N THR A 335 -24.06 -1.78 -8.63
CA THR A 335 -23.53 -2.02 -7.28
C THR A 335 -22.08 -2.49 -7.37
N ASN A 336 -21.38 -2.57 -6.24
CA ASN A 336 -20.03 -3.12 -6.15
C ASN A 336 -19.03 -2.45 -7.11
N PHE A 337 -18.96 -1.12 -7.08
CA PHE A 337 -18.07 -0.36 -7.96
C PHE A 337 -16.60 -0.36 -7.51
N ALA A 338 -16.32 -0.74 -6.25
CA ALA A 338 -14.98 -0.74 -5.69
C ALA A 338 -14.08 -1.80 -6.35
N GLN A 339 -12.85 -1.42 -6.60
CA GLN A 339 -11.76 -2.24 -7.12
C GLN A 339 -10.42 -1.50 -6.93
N PRO A 340 -9.24 -2.15 -6.86
CA PRO A 340 -9.09 -3.61 -6.77
C PRO A 340 -9.02 -4.15 -5.35
N PHE A 341 -8.69 -3.31 -4.31
CA PHE A 341 -8.32 -3.83 -2.99
C PHE A 341 -9.46 -3.84 -1.97
N PHE A 342 -10.10 -2.69 -1.74
CA PHE A 342 -11.01 -2.48 -0.61
C PHE A 342 -12.41 -2.10 -1.07
N THR A 343 -13.43 -2.56 -0.33
CA THR A 343 -14.84 -2.21 -0.57
C THR A 343 -15.30 -1.03 0.29
N PHE A 344 -14.35 -0.19 0.76
CA PHE A 344 -14.62 0.93 1.67
C PHE A 344 -15.65 1.90 1.11
N TRP A 345 -15.46 2.36 -0.13
CA TRP A 345 -16.37 3.32 -0.75
C TRP A 345 -17.76 2.76 -1.02
N ASP A 346 -17.87 1.49 -1.44
CA ASP A 346 -19.18 0.85 -1.59
C ASP A 346 -19.93 0.74 -0.26
N THR A 347 -19.19 0.50 0.83
CA THR A 347 -19.79 0.45 2.17
C THR A 347 -20.21 1.83 2.64
N LEU A 348 -19.35 2.85 2.48
CA LEU A 348 -19.59 4.20 2.93
C LEU A 348 -20.74 4.90 2.17
N LEU A 349 -20.80 4.68 0.85
CA LEU A 349 -21.75 5.34 -0.04
C LEU A 349 -22.97 4.47 -0.41
N ASP A 350 -23.14 3.34 0.32
CA ASP A 350 -24.27 2.42 0.20
C ASP A 350 -24.50 1.90 -1.23
N THR A 351 -23.42 1.56 -1.91
CA THR A 351 -23.45 0.98 -3.26
C THR A 351 -23.09 -0.50 -3.29
N LYS A 352 -22.93 -1.13 -2.11
CA LYS A 352 -22.68 -2.56 -1.98
C LYS A 352 -23.94 -3.38 -2.28
N TYR A 353 -23.80 -4.44 -3.06
CA TYR A 353 -24.90 -5.36 -3.33
C TYR A 353 -25.45 -6.00 -2.05
N ARG A 354 -26.75 -5.89 -1.81
CA ARG A 354 -27.44 -6.41 -0.62
C ARG A 354 -28.37 -7.60 -0.90
N GLY A 355 -28.37 -8.10 -2.15
CA GLY A 355 -29.21 -9.24 -2.51
C GLY A 355 -28.71 -10.55 -1.91
N SER A 356 -29.60 -11.55 -1.84
CA SER A 356 -29.23 -12.88 -1.36
C SER A 356 -28.34 -13.61 -2.37
N LYS A 357 -27.25 -14.24 -1.89
CA LYS A 357 -26.40 -15.15 -2.68
C LYS A 357 -27.18 -16.35 -3.27
N THR A 358 -28.37 -16.65 -2.72
CA THR A 358 -29.24 -17.76 -3.17
C THR A 358 -30.02 -17.47 -4.44
N ASN A 359 -29.96 -16.24 -4.98
CA ASN A 359 -30.66 -15.86 -6.21
C ASN A 359 -29.80 -16.05 -7.49
N LYS A 360 -28.64 -16.74 -7.40
CA LYS A 360 -27.88 -17.15 -8.59
C LYS A 360 -28.73 -18.11 -9.45
N PRO A 361 -29.07 -17.76 -10.69
CA PRO A 361 -29.97 -18.59 -11.53
C PRO A 361 -29.46 -20.02 -11.75
N GLY A 362 -28.12 -20.25 -11.73
CA GLY A 362 -27.53 -21.57 -11.90
C GLY A 362 -27.68 -22.50 -10.67
N GLN A 363 -27.61 -21.96 -9.44
CA GLN A 363 -27.73 -22.79 -8.23
C GLN A 363 -29.15 -23.27 -7.94
N LYS A 364 -30.17 -22.61 -8.50
CA LYS A 364 -31.55 -23.12 -8.42
C LYS A 364 -31.75 -24.40 -9.23
N LYS A 365 -31.09 -24.57 -10.38
CA LYS A 365 -31.18 -25.80 -11.19
C LYS A 365 -30.53 -26.99 -10.49
N ALA A 366 -29.30 -26.81 -9.98
CA ALA A 366 -28.60 -27.89 -9.27
C ALA A 366 -29.39 -28.39 -8.03
N LYS A 367 -29.98 -27.48 -7.24
CA LYS A 367 -30.82 -27.87 -6.08
C LYS A 367 -32.16 -28.49 -6.46
N VAL A 368 -32.69 -28.24 -7.66
CA VAL A 368 -33.93 -28.88 -8.16
C VAL A 368 -33.60 -30.27 -8.69
N GLU A 369 -32.47 -30.48 -9.36
CA GLU A 369 -32.01 -31.77 -9.83
C GLU A 369 -31.60 -32.71 -8.68
N GLU A 370 -30.96 -32.19 -7.63
CA GLU A 370 -30.60 -32.92 -6.40
C GLU A 370 -31.85 -33.33 -5.56
N LYS A 371 -32.98 -32.60 -5.68
CA LYS A 371 -34.25 -32.96 -5.03
C LYS A 371 -35.11 -33.86 -5.88
N ALA A 372 -34.76 -34.09 -7.13
CA ALA A 372 -35.49 -34.93 -8.06
C ALA A 372 -34.88 -36.34 -8.23
N GLN A 373 -33.72 -36.57 -7.60
CA GLN A 373 -33.11 -37.91 -7.39
C GLN A 373 -33.39 -38.40 -5.97
#